data_c5e0a2b4a7c180a909df897be71fba69
#
_entry.id   c5e0a2b4a7c180a909df897be71fba69
#
_cell.length_a   1.000
_cell.length_b   1.000
_cell.length_c   1.000
_cell.angle_alpha   90.00
_cell.angle_beta   90.00
_cell.angle_gamma   90.00
#
_symmetry.space_group_name_H-M   'P 1'
#
loop_
_entity.id
_entity.type
_entity.pdbx_description
1 polymer ?
#
loop_
_entity_poly.entity_id
_entity_poly.type
_entity_poly.pdbx_seq_one_letter_code
_entity_poly.pdbx_strand_id
1 'polypeptide(L)'
;LLKLIYKSSKNTVSNFLTLTQRQQATLLDVCALMAKSFAASHSQISVVETEYAFKMFLDDYLITGSIDLLYKDKNDEYVILDYKTDQAINPEIYYGQQSCYRKAVSEMYNIPVEKIKTYLYYTRFDKTVDISQNTLQNPDFSLLTIEDN
;
A
#
# COMPACT_ATOMS: atom_id res chain seq x y z
N LEU A 1 -11.14 -5.99 -5.98
CA LEU A 1 -10.02 -6.55 -5.19
C LEU A 1 -9.14 -7.46 -6.03
N LEU A 2 -9.70 -8.44 -6.74
CA LEU A 2 -8.94 -9.30 -7.68
C LEU A 2 -8.23 -8.50 -8.79
N LYS A 3 -8.80 -7.40 -9.28
CA LYS A 3 -8.13 -6.48 -10.21
C LYS A 3 -6.94 -5.74 -9.59
N LEU A 4 -6.99 -5.43 -8.29
CA LEU A 4 -5.89 -4.81 -7.54
C LEU A 4 -4.69 -5.75 -7.42
N ILE A 5 -4.93 -7.00 -7.04
CA ILE A 5 -3.89 -8.03 -6.97
C ILE A 5 -3.31 -8.30 -8.38
N TYR A 6 -4.13 -8.22 -9.42
CA TYR A 6 -3.74 -8.48 -10.81
C TYR A 6 -2.89 -7.36 -11.43
N LYS A 7 -3.10 -6.10 -11.03
CA LYS A 7 -2.44 -4.94 -11.65
C LYS A 7 -1.09 -4.58 -11.04
N SER A 8 -0.87 -4.89 -9.75
CA SER A 8 0.38 -4.56 -9.05
C SER A 8 1.62 -5.28 -9.57
N SER A 9 1.48 -6.14 -10.61
CA SER A 9 2.62 -6.89 -11.10
C SER A 9 2.50 -7.34 -12.55
N LYS A 10 2.83 -6.45 -13.49
CA LYS A 10 3.09 -6.89 -14.88
C LYS A 10 4.10 -8.06 -14.92
N ASN A 11 5.07 -8.08 -14.02
CA ASN A 11 6.05 -9.17 -13.88
C ASN A 11 5.45 -10.44 -13.26
N THR A 12 4.46 -10.34 -12.38
CA THR A 12 3.81 -11.50 -11.75
C THR A 12 2.91 -12.26 -12.73
N VAL A 13 2.28 -11.56 -13.68
CA VAL A 13 1.43 -12.23 -14.69
C VAL A 13 2.25 -13.13 -15.60
N SER A 14 3.42 -12.67 -16.07
CA SER A 14 4.28 -13.51 -16.90
C SER A 14 4.78 -14.74 -16.12
N ASN A 15 5.14 -14.56 -14.85
CA ASN A 15 5.55 -15.67 -13.99
C ASN A 15 4.39 -16.61 -13.66
N PHE A 16 3.16 -16.11 -13.50
CA PHE A 16 1.98 -16.95 -13.31
C PHE A 16 1.74 -17.89 -14.49
N LEU A 17 1.89 -17.41 -15.71
CA LEU A 17 1.69 -18.23 -16.92
C LEU A 17 2.76 -19.32 -17.09
N THR A 18 3.91 -19.22 -16.42
CA THR A 18 4.95 -20.28 -16.41
C THR A 18 4.65 -21.41 -15.42
N LEU A 19 3.69 -21.21 -14.51
CA LEU A 19 3.32 -22.22 -13.53
C LEU A 19 2.49 -23.36 -14.17
N THR A 20 2.58 -24.55 -13.61
CA THR A 20 1.68 -25.66 -13.96
C THR A 20 0.23 -25.30 -13.59
N GLN A 21 -0.74 -25.93 -14.27
CA GLN A 21 -2.17 -25.71 -13.96
C GLN A 21 -2.50 -25.93 -12.48
N ARG A 22 -1.88 -26.94 -11.85
CA ARG A 22 -2.07 -27.21 -10.42
C ARG A 22 -1.54 -26.06 -9.54
N GLN A 23 -0.37 -25.53 -9.87
CA GLN A 23 0.22 -24.40 -9.15
C GLN A 23 -0.61 -23.12 -9.34
N GLN A 24 -1.11 -22.88 -10.56
CA GLN A 24 -2.01 -21.76 -10.85
C GLN A 24 -3.30 -21.85 -10.03
N ALA A 25 -3.94 -23.03 -9.98
CA ALA A 25 -5.14 -23.25 -9.18
C ALA A 25 -4.89 -23.00 -7.69
N THR A 26 -3.80 -23.57 -7.15
CA THR A 26 -3.43 -23.36 -5.73
C THR A 26 -3.20 -21.87 -5.42
N LEU A 27 -2.51 -21.15 -6.32
CA LEU A 27 -2.26 -19.73 -6.13
C LEU A 27 -3.55 -18.90 -6.15
N LEU A 28 -4.49 -19.24 -7.07
CA LEU A 28 -5.79 -18.57 -7.12
C LEU A 28 -6.63 -18.84 -5.88
N ASP A 29 -6.60 -20.05 -5.34
CA ASP A 29 -7.30 -20.40 -4.09
C ASP A 29 -6.74 -19.62 -2.90
N VAL A 30 -5.42 -19.50 -2.80
CA VAL A 30 -4.74 -18.68 -1.77
C VAL A 30 -5.15 -17.21 -1.91
N CYS A 31 -5.09 -16.66 -3.13
CA CYS A 31 -5.50 -15.27 -3.38
C CYS A 31 -6.98 -15.03 -3.02
N ALA A 32 -7.86 -15.99 -3.33
CA ALA A 32 -9.29 -15.89 -2.99
C ALA A 32 -9.52 -15.95 -1.46
N LEU A 33 -8.77 -16.80 -0.75
CA LEU A 33 -8.82 -16.87 0.71
C LEU A 33 -8.35 -15.56 1.36
N MET A 34 -7.23 -15.02 0.89
CA MET A 34 -6.68 -13.74 1.35
C MET A 34 -7.65 -12.59 1.10
N ALA A 35 -8.27 -12.55 -0.08
CA ALA A 35 -9.27 -11.54 -0.42
C ALA A 35 -10.51 -11.62 0.50
N LYS A 36 -10.96 -12.83 0.86
CA LYS A 36 -12.07 -13.03 1.80
C LYS A 36 -11.69 -12.60 3.21
N SER A 37 -10.51 -12.97 3.69
CA SER A 37 -9.99 -12.57 5.00
C SER A 37 -9.88 -11.04 5.11
N PHE A 38 -9.30 -10.41 4.10
CA PHE A 38 -9.22 -8.94 4.03
C PHE A 38 -10.61 -8.30 4.02
N ALA A 39 -11.53 -8.78 3.19
CA ALA A 39 -12.89 -8.25 3.12
C ALA A 39 -13.65 -8.40 4.44
N ALA A 40 -13.46 -9.51 5.16
CA ALA A 40 -14.08 -9.73 6.46
C ALA A 40 -13.54 -8.79 7.53
N SER A 41 -12.22 -8.56 7.55
CA SER A 41 -11.57 -7.66 8.51
C SER A 41 -11.82 -6.17 8.22
N HIS A 42 -12.18 -5.82 6.97
CA HIS A 42 -12.37 -4.44 6.50
C HIS A 42 -13.80 -4.18 6.01
N SER A 43 -14.80 -4.89 6.53
CA SER A 43 -16.20 -4.79 6.10
C SER A 43 -16.87 -3.42 6.33
N GLN A 44 -16.25 -2.54 7.12
CA GLN A 44 -16.77 -1.21 7.48
C GLN A 44 -15.86 -0.08 6.97
N ILE A 45 -15.29 -0.24 5.78
CA ILE A 45 -14.49 0.81 5.15
C ILE A 45 -15.26 1.48 4.01
N SER A 46 -14.99 2.77 3.83
CA SER A 46 -15.41 3.52 2.64
C SER A 46 -14.19 3.78 1.76
N VAL A 47 -14.11 3.11 0.62
CA VAL A 47 -12.99 3.29 -0.33
C VAL A 47 -13.06 4.69 -0.91
N VAL A 48 -11.95 5.43 -0.84
CA VAL A 48 -11.77 6.76 -1.42
C VAL A 48 -11.07 6.64 -2.77
N GLU A 49 -9.90 6.02 -2.79
CA GLU A 49 -9.07 5.83 -4.00
C GLU A 49 -8.40 4.47 -4.00
N THR A 50 -8.14 3.93 -5.19
CA THR A 50 -7.33 2.73 -5.40
C THR A 50 -6.30 2.99 -6.48
N GLU A 51 -5.07 2.49 -6.29
CA GLU A 51 -3.94 2.69 -7.21
C GLU A 51 -3.78 4.19 -7.57
N TYR A 52 -3.89 5.06 -6.57
CA TYR A 52 -3.85 6.50 -6.75
C TYR A 52 -2.42 6.97 -7.03
N ALA A 53 -2.17 7.32 -8.29
CA ALA A 53 -0.90 7.92 -8.69
C ALA A 53 -0.88 9.41 -8.34
N PHE A 54 0.15 9.87 -7.65
CA PHE A 54 0.32 11.27 -7.29
C PHE A 54 1.68 11.81 -7.70
N LYS A 55 1.75 13.14 -7.81
CA LYS A 55 2.97 13.92 -7.94
C LYS A 55 2.89 15.09 -6.97
N MET A 56 3.93 15.29 -6.20
CA MET A 56 4.03 16.43 -5.29
C MET A 56 5.45 16.97 -5.28
N PHE A 57 5.60 18.25 -4.97
CA PHE A 57 6.90 18.83 -4.66
C PHE A 57 7.12 18.78 -3.15
N LEU A 58 8.32 18.34 -2.76
CA LEU A 58 8.77 18.41 -1.39
C LEU A 58 10.16 19.02 -1.41
N ASP A 59 10.26 20.24 -0.91
CA ASP A 59 11.40 21.13 -1.12
C ASP A 59 11.66 21.26 -2.64
N ASP A 60 12.87 20.99 -3.11
CA ASP A 60 13.26 21.05 -4.52
C ASP A 60 13.07 19.72 -5.29
N TYR A 61 12.49 18.71 -4.66
CA TYR A 61 12.33 17.37 -5.23
C TYR A 61 10.91 17.13 -5.72
N LEU A 62 10.78 16.59 -6.94
CA LEU A 62 9.52 16.05 -7.46
C LEU A 62 9.36 14.61 -6.99
N ILE A 63 8.44 14.38 -6.07
CA ILE A 63 8.10 13.06 -5.58
C ILE A 63 6.93 12.50 -6.40
N THR A 64 7.11 11.31 -6.92
CA THR A 64 6.04 10.56 -7.58
C THR A 64 5.80 9.25 -6.85
N GLY A 65 4.55 8.84 -6.76
CA GLY A 65 4.20 7.59 -6.08
C GLY A 65 2.82 7.09 -6.50
N SER A 66 2.49 5.91 -6.01
CA SER A 66 1.16 5.32 -6.17
C SER A 66 0.74 4.70 -4.85
N ILE A 67 -0.41 5.13 -4.35
CA ILE A 67 -1.03 4.59 -3.13
C ILE A 67 -1.93 3.45 -3.54
N ASP A 68 -1.71 2.25 -3.01
CA ASP A 68 -2.47 1.06 -3.38
C ASP A 68 -3.94 1.18 -2.98
N LEU A 69 -4.21 1.62 -1.75
CA LEU A 69 -5.56 1.82 -1.23
C LEU A 69 -5.61 2.98 -0.24
N LEU A 70 -6.48 3.93 -0.52
CA LEU A 70 -6.89 4.99 0.40
C LEU A 70 -8.36 4.77 0.76
N TYR A 71 -8.68 4.67 2.04
CA TYR A 71 -10.05 4.49 2.51
C TYR A 71 -10.32 5.28 3.80
N LYS A 72 -11.59 5.41 4.15
CA LYS A 72 -12.00 5.87 5.47
C LYS A 72 -12.44 4.68 6.31
N ASP A 73 -11.97 4.64 7.54
CA ASP A 73 -12.37 3.62 8.51
C ASP A 73 -13.75 3.94 9.13
N LYS A 74 -14.20 3.09 10.05
CA LYS A 74 -15.49 3.28 10.77
C LYS A 74 -15.59 4.58 11.56
N ASN A 75 -14.47 5.25 11.84
CA ASN A 75 -14.41 6.52 12.56
C ASN A 75 -14.29 7.72 11.60
N ASP A 76 -14.45 7.49 10.28
CA ASP A 76 -14.26 8.49 9.21
C ASP A 76 -12.82 9.03 9.12
N GLU A 77 -11.84 8.29 9.65
CA GLU A 77 -10.43 8.61 9.56
C GLU A 77 -9.82 8.05 8.27
N TYR A 78 -8.97 8.84 7.63
CA TYR A 78 -8.26 8.40 6.43
C TYR A 78 -7.18 7.37 6.77
N VAL A 79 -7.14 6.31 5.98
CA VAL A 79 -6.16 5.22 6.11
C VAL A 79 -5.52 4.95 4.77
N ILE A 80 -4.20 4.97 4.75
CA ILE A 80 -3.38 4.49 3.64
C ILE A 80 -3.04 3.04 3.95
N LEU A 81 -3.37 2.13 3.04
CA LEU A 81 -2.98 0.72 3.11
C LEU A 81 -2.15 0.37 1.90
N ASP A 82 -0.98 -0.18 2.16
CA ASP A 82 -0.02 -0.59 1.13
C ASP A 82 0.21 -2.11 1.24
N TYR A 83 0.13 -2.80 0.09
CA TYR A 83 0.25 -4.25 0.03
C TYR A 83 1.70 -4.66 -0.14
N LYS A 84 2.18 -5.55 0.73
CA LYS A 84 3.55 -6.08 0.70
C LYS A 84 3.54 -7.59 0.44
N THR A 85 4.38 -8.02 -0.51
CA THR A 85 4.56 -9.43 -0.90
C THR A 85 5.90 -10.00 -0.42
N ASP A 86 6.56 -9.31 0.50
CA ASP A 86 7.88 -9.66 1.02
C ASP A 86 7.92 -11.04 1.68
N GLN A 87 9.11 -11.61 1.75
CA GLN A 87 9.35 -12.90 2.40
C GLN A 87 9.50 -12.79 3.93
N ALA A 88 9.61 -11.57 4.45
CA ALA A 88 9.71 -11.28 5.88
C ALA A 88 8.96 -9.98 6.20
N ILE A 89 8.54 -9.84 7.45
CA ILE A 89 7.92 -8.61 7.96
C ILE A 89 9.03 -7.69 8.43
N ASN A 90 9.30 -6.63 7.64
CA ASN A 90 10.30 -5.62 7.94
C ASN A 90 9.73 -4.22 7.59
N PRO A 91 8.89 -3.64 8.48
CA PRO A 91 8.18 -2.41 8.17
C PRO A 91 9.08 -1.17 8.09
N GLU A 92 10.25 -1.18 8.73
CA GLU A 92 11.13 -0.02 8.84
C GLU A 92 11.60 0.49 7.47
N ILE A 93 11.81 -0.41 6.51
CA ILE A 93 12.27 -0.05 5.16
C ILE A 93 11.23 0.78 4.38
N TYR A 94 9.98 0.82 4.84
CA TYR A 94 8.88 1.52 4.20
C TYR A 94 8.51 2.84 4.86
N TYR A 95 9.07 3.18 6.01
CA TYR A 95 8.69 4.40 6.75
C TYR A 95 8.85 5.67 5.92
N GLY A 96 9.95 5.82 5.20
CA GLY A 96 10.19 6.99 4.33
C GLY A 96 9.15 7.09 3.21
N GLN A 97 8.89 5.99 2.49
CA GLN A 97 7.88 5.94 1.44
C GLN A 97 6.49 6.30 1.98
N GLN A 98 6.10 5.69 3.09
CA GLN A 98 4.78 5.89 3.68
C GLN A 98 4.62 7.29 4.30
N SER A 99 5.69 7.92 4.76
CA SER A 99 5.69 9.33 5.17
C SER A 99 5.41 10.25 3.99
N CYS A 100 6.01 9.98 2.81
CA CYS A 100 5.69 10.71 1.57
C CYS A 100 4.22 10.55 1.17
N TYR A 101 3.69 9.33 1.21
CA TYR A 101 2.29 9.06 0.88
C TYR A 101 1.33 9.78 1.81
N ARG A 102 1.62 9.77 3.09
CA ARG A 102 0.85 10.46 4.12
C ARG A 102 0.82 11.96 3.89
N LYS A 103 1.98 12.57 3.55
CA LYS A 103 2.06 13.99 3.21
C LYS A 103 1.27 14.31 1.95
N ALA A 104 1.35 13.50 0.90
CA ALA A 104 0.58 13.68 -0.31
C ALA A 104 -0.94 13.67 -0.05
N VAL A 105 -1.43 12.72 0.74
CA VAL A 105 -2.85 12.65 1.14
C VAL A 105 -3.23 13.87 1.98
N SER A 106 -2.37 14.29 2.92
CA SER A 106 -2.59 15.48 3.74
C SER A 106 -2.79 16.73 2.89
N GLU A 107 -1.95 16.95 1.90
CA GLU A 107 -2.03 18.10 1.00
C GLU A 107 -3.26 18.02 0.07
N MET A 108 -3.51 16.84 -0.49
CA MET A 108 -4.61 16.62 -1.43
C MET A 108 -6.00 16.85 -0.80
N TYR A 109 -6.18 16.35 0.41
CA TYR A 109 -7.47 16.43 1.11
C TYR A 109 -7.53 17.56 2.15
N ASN A 110 -6.45 18.34 2.28
CA ASN A 110 -6.32 19.43 3.25
C ASN A 110 -6.64 18.98 4.68
N ILE A 111 -6.04 17.88 5.11
CA ILE A 111 -6.21 17.29 6.43
C ILE A 111 -4.86 17.16 7.15
N PRO A 112 -4.82 17.33 8.48
CA PRO A 112 -3.59 17.17 9.25
C PRO A 112 -3.01 15.77 9.12
N VAL A 113 -1.68 15.66 8.99
CA VAL A 113 -0.99 14.36 8.86
C VAL A 113 -1.29 13.42 10.02
N GLU A 114 -1.52 13.95 11.22
CA GLU A 114 -1.83 13.21 12.44
C GLU A 114 -3.17 12.47 12.35
N LYS A 115 -4.08 12.92 11.47
CA LYS A 115 -5.39 12.31 11.22
C LYS A 115 -5.39 11.26 10.11
N ILE A 116 -4.22 10.94 9.56
CA ILE A 116 -4.06 9.92 8.53
C ILE A 116 -3.31 8.74 9.13
N LYS A 117 -3.89 7.55 9.06
CA LYS A 117 -3.24 6.30 9.47
C LYS A 117 -2.50 5.68 8.30
N THR A 118 -1.44 4.96 8.59
CA THR A 118 -0.66 4.22 7.58
C THR A 118 -0.46 2.78 8.01
N TYR A 119 -0.89 1.85 7.16
CA TYR A 119 -0.84 0.42 7.41
C TYR A 119 -0.11 -0.29 6.27
N LEU A 120 0.68 -1.30 6.62
CA LEU A 120 1.26 -2.26 5.69
C LEU A 120 0.53 -3.60 5.84
N TYR A 121 0.00 -4.14 4.74
CA TYR A 121 -0.60 -5.45 4.73
C TYR A 121 0.32 -6.46 4.05
N TYR A 122 0.92 -7.32 4.86
CA TYR A 122 1.79 -8.39 4.39
C TYR A 122 0.97 -9.59 3.95
N THR A 123 0.76 -9.72 2.64
CA THR A 123 -0.16 -10.68 2.05
C THR A 123 0.22 -12.13 2.34
N ARG A 124 1.53 -12.46 2.39
CA ARG A 124 2.01 -13.81 2.70
C ARG A 124 1.68 -14.28 4.12
N PHE A 125 1.53 -13.34 5.03
CA PHE A 125 1.36 -13.61 6.47
C PHE A 125 -0.06 -13.31 6.93
N ASP A 126 -0.93 -12.81 6.02
CA ASP A 126 -2.25 -12.27 6.35
C ASP A 126 -2.17 -11.32 7.57
N LYS A 127 -1.19 -10.42 7.55
CA LYS A 127 -0.87 -9.56 8.69
C LYS A 127 -0.83 -8.09 8.30
N THR A 128 -1.64 -7.30 9.02
CA THR A 128 -1.57 -5.84 8.98
C THR A 128 -0.64 -5.32 10.07
N VAL A 129 0.24 -4.39 9.71
CA VAL A 129 1.13 -3.68 10.63
C VAL A 129 0.78 -2.20 10.61
N ASP A 130 0.41 -1.65 11.76
CA ASP A 130 0.19 -0.22 11.94
C ASP A 130 1.55 0.48 12.10
N ILE A 131 1.87 1.38 11.18
CA ILE A 131 3.09 2.19 11.18
C ILE A 131 2.79 3.69 11.30
N SER A 132 1.58 4.04 11.74
CA SER A 132 1.12 5.43 11.78
C SER A 132 2.01 6.33 12.63
N GLN A 133 2.54 5.83 13.75
CA GLN A 133 3.45 6.62 14.60
C GLN A 133 4.83 6.82 13.97
N ASN A 134 5.30 5.86 13.20
CA ASN A 134 6.62 5.88 12.56
C ASN A 134 6.68 6.78 11.32
N THR A 135 5.52 7.14 10.76
CA THR A 135 5.39 7.93 9.52
C THR A 135 4.93 9.37 9.77
N LEU A 136 4.88 9.80 11.04
CA LEU A 136 4.55 11.20 11.40
C LEU A 136 5.68 12.18 11.11
N GLN A 137 6.92 11.70 11.08
CA GLN A 137 8.09 12.53 10.82
C GLN A 137 8.20 12.89 9.33
N ASN A 138 8.90 13.98 9.03
CA ASN A 138 9.22 14.32 7.65
C ASN A 138 9.91 13.14 6.97
N PRO A 139 9.59 12.89 5.69
CA PRO A 139 10.22 11.81 4.94
C PRO A 139 11.75 11.91 5.01
N ASP A 140 12.40 10.82 5.36
CA ASP A 140 13.85 10.71 5.25
C ASP A 140 14.20 10.30 3.82
N PHE A 141 14.69 11.27 3.02
CA PHE A 141 15.07 11.03 1.62
C PHE A 141 16.34 10.21 1.46
N SER A 142 17.11 9.97 2.52
CA SER A 142 18.34 9.18 2.44
C SER A 142 18.10 7.73 1.99
N LEU A 143 16.87 7.26 2.10
CA LEU A 143 16.43 5.91 1.72
C LEU A 143 15.66 5.87 0.39
N LEU A 144 15.40 7.02 -0.25
CA LEU A 144 14.74 7.08 -1.54
C LEU A 144 15.77 6.91 -2.65
N THR A 145 15.51 5.99 -3.57
CA THR A 145 16.31 5.86 -4.79
C THR A 145 16.04 7.09 -5.65
N ILE A 146 17.02 7.96 -5.82
CA ILE A 146 16.97 9.07 -6.78
C ILE A 146 17.27 8.45 -8.14
N GLU A 147 16.26 8.36 -9.02
CA GLU A 147 16.51 8.07 -10.43
C GLU A 147 17.00 9.40 -11.06
N ASP A 148 18.29 9.48 -11.35
CA ASP A 148 18.85 10.55 -12.17
C ASP A 148 18.30 10.41 -13.59
N ASN A 149 17.53 11.40 -14.02
CA ASN A 149 17.09 11.54 -15.41
C ASN A 149 18.18 12.18 -16.27
#